data_99c6e5519c8af969e8362143935965ce
#
_entry.id   99c6e5519c8af969e8362143935965ce
#
_cell.length_a   1.000
_cell.length_b   1.000
_cell.length_c   1.000
_cell.angle_alpha   90.00
_cell.angle_beta   90.00
_cell.angle_gamma   90.00
#
_symmetry.space_group_name_H-M   'P 1'
#
loop_
_entity.id
_entity.type
_entity.pdbx_description
1 polymer ?
#
loop_
_entity_poly.entity_id
_entity_poly.type
_entity_poly.pdbx_seq_one_letter_code
_entity_poly.pdbx_strand_id
1 'polypeptide(L)'
;MATKTINVDVLAKMFLAGAQNIEAKKDYINELNVFPVPDGDTGTNMSMTIMSAAKEVTALNKPAMKDLAKAMSSGSLRGARGNSGVILSQLLRGFTKAIKEEKEIDVLALAAACQRARDTAYKAVMKPKEGTILTVASGIATKAAEMAEETDDLEVFIPAVIEHAQDVLNQTPEMLPVLKEAGVVDSGGQGLLEVIKGAYDAFLGKEIDYSVIEPSTGVTVNKVNAEDTADIKFGYCTEFIILTAVSYTHLRAHETAANL
;
A
#
# COMPACT_ATOMS: atom_id res chain seq x y z
N MET A 1 7.52 -25.31 -16.55
CA MET A 1 8.05 -25.86 -15.26
C MET A 1 7.39 -25.05 -14.16
N ALA A 2 6.86 -25.70 -13.14
CA ALA A 2 6.24 -25.00 -12.01
C ALA A 2 7.27 -24.11 -11.32
N THR A 3 6.95 -22.83 -11.11
CA THR A 3 7.80 -21.89 -10.38
C THR A 3 7.46 -21.99 -8.90
N LYS A 4 8.35 -22.63 -8.14
CA LYS A 4 8.09 -22.98 -6.74
C LYS A 4 8.52 -21.95 -5.72
N THR A 5 9.47 -21.08 -6.06
CA THR A 5 10.04 -20.11 -5.12
C THR A 5 10.35 -18.76 -5.76
N ILE A 6 10.28 -17.71 -4.96
CA ILE A 6 10.68 -16.34 -5.29
C ILE A 6 11.95 -16.02 -4.51
N ASN A 7 13.05 -15.79 -5.19
CA ASN A 7 14.28 -15.31 -4.58
C ASN A 7 14.27 -13.80 -4.36
N VAL A 8 15.30 -13.27 -3.69
CA VAL A 8 15.39 -11.85 -3.34
C VAL A 8 15.40 -10.92 -4.55
N ASP A 9 16.05 -11.31 -5.65
CA ASP A 9 16.14 -10.47 -6.85
C ASP A 9 14.79 -10.37 -7.58
N VAL A 10 14.07 -11.50 -7.65
CA VAL A 10 12.71 -11.54 -8.21
C VAL A 10 11.76 -10.73 -7.33
N LEU A 11 11.81 -10.87 -6.00
CA LEU A 11 10.98 -10.10 -5.09
C LEU A 11 11.24 -8.58 -5.21
N ALA A 12 12.51 -8.17 -5.34
CA ALA A 12 12.85 -6.78 -5.55
C ALA A 12 12.22 -6.22 -6.84
N LYS A 13 12.31 -6.97 -7.95
CA LYS A 13 11.67 -6.60 -9.22
C LYS A 13 10.15 -6.53 -9.08
N MET A 14 9.53 -7.51 -8.44
CA MET A 14 8.09 -7.54 -8.19
C MET A 14 7.64 -6.30 -7.40
N PHE A 15 8.37 -5.95 -6.34
CA PHE A 15 8.07 -4.77 -5.52
C PHE A 15 8.18 -3.47 -6.31
N LEU A 16 9.25 -3.30 -7.09
CA LEU A 16 9.46 -2.12 -7.93
C LEU A 16 8.38 -1.99 -9.02
N ALA A 17 7.99 -3.10 -9.63
CA ALA A 17 6.91 -3.11 -10.62
C ALA A 17 5.56 -2.75 -10.01
N GLY A 18 5.26 -3.25 -8.81
CA GLY A 18 4.06 -2.87 -8.08
C GLY A 18 4.02 -1.38 -7.76
N ALA A 19 5.16 -0.80 -7.38
CA ALA A 19 5.30 0.64 -7.12
C ALA A 19 5.08 1.48 -8.40
N GLN A 20 5.58 1.03 -9.53
CA GLN A 20 5.36 1.71 -10.81
C GLN A 20 3.92 1.61 -11.28
N ASN A 21 3.29 0.43 -11.14
CA ASN A 21 1.93 0.24 -11.60
C ASN A 21 0.93 1.13 -10.85
N ILE A 22 1.08 1.28 -9.52
CA ILE A 22 0.23 2.20 -8.77
C ILE A 22 0.52 3.67 -9.10
N GLU A 23 1.80 4.05 -9.34
CA GLU A 23 2.13 5.41 -9.79
C GLU A 23 1.47 5.73 -11.13
N ALA A 24 1.52 4.81 -12.09
CA ALA A 24 0.87 4.97 -13.39
C ALA A 24 -0.65 5.10 -13.31
N LYS A 25 -1.27 4.55 -12.26
CA LYS A 25 -2.73 4.51 -12.09
C LYS A 25 -3.24 5.39 -10.96
N LYS A 26 -2.39 6.21 -10.36
CA LYS A 26 -2.75 7.03 -9.20
C LYS A 26 -3.94 7.95 -9.44
N ASP A 27 -4.02 8.57 -10.63
CA ASP A 27 -5.10 9.49 -10.95
C ASP A 27 -6.45 8.76 -11.04
N TYR A 28 -6.49 7.58 -11.67
CA TYR A 28 -7.67 6.72 -11.66
C TYR A 28 -8.09 6.32 -10.22
N ILE A 29 -7.12 5.97 -9.36
CA ILE A 29 -7.41 5.63 -7.96
C ILE A 29 -7.91 6.86 -7.19
N ASN A 30 -7.42 8.06 -7.49
CA ASN A 30 -7.90 9.31 -6.91
C ASN A 30 -9.38 9.57 -7.27
N GLU A 31 -9.81 9.25 -8.50
CA GLU A 31 -11.20 9.40 -8.93
C GLU A 31 -12.17 8.51 -8.15
N LEU A 32 -11.71 7.37 -7.64
CA LEU A 32 -12.51 6.46 -6.81
C LEU A 32 -12.64 6.92 -5.35
N ASN A 33 -11.90 7.95 -4.93
CA ASN A 33 -11.79 8.34 -3.53
C ASN A 33 -13.01 9.14 -3.06
N VAL A 34 -13.98 8.45 -2.45
CA VAL A 34 -15.18 9.05 -1.86
C VAL A 34 -15.29 8.79 -0.35
N PHE A 35 -14.44 7.96 0.22
CA PHE A 35 -14.44 7.58 1.63
C PHE A 35 -13.01 7.45 2.21
N PRO A 36 -12.75 7.88 3.46
CA PRO A 36 -13.67 8.53 4.42
C PRO A 36 -13.91 10.02 4.11
N VAL A 37 -13.04 10.65 3.33
CA VAL A 37 -13.13 12.04 2.88
C VAL A 37 -12.91 12.05 1.38
N PRO A 38 -13.77 12.71 0.57
CA PRO A 38 -13.65 12.75 -0.89
C PRO A 38 -12.67 13.84 -1.34
N ASP A 39 -11.41 13.75 -0.89
CA ASP A 39 -10.34 14.71 -1.22
C ASP A 39 -9.52 14.32 -2.46
N GLY A 40 -9.80 13.14 -3.05
CA GLY A 40 -9.21 12.71 -4.32
C GLY A 40 -7.71 12.45 -4.23
N ASP A 41 -7.19 12.04 -3.07
CA ASP A 41 -5.75 11.91 -2.83
C ASP A 41 -5.25 10.49 -2.55
N THR A 42 -6.14 9.48 -2.48
CA THR A 42 -5.80 8.11 -2.10
C THR A 42 -4.70 7.51 -2.98
N GLY A 43 -4.83 7.63 -4.30
CA GLY A 43 -3.83 7.11 -5.25
C GLY A 43 -2.48 7.82 -5.09
N THR A 44 -2.50 9.13 -4.96
CA THR A 44 -1.31 9.96 -4.72
C THR A 44 -0.62 9.56 -3.41
N ASN A 45 -1.36 9.42 -2.33
CA ASN A 45 -0.82 9.07 -1.01
C ASN A 45 -0.21 7.66 -1.00
N MET A 46 -0.89 6.69 -1.59
CA MET A 46 -0.38 5.31 -1.69
C MET A 46 0.85 5.25 -2.59
N SER A 47 0.82 5.93 -3.74
CA SER A 47 1.96 5.98 -4.65
C SER A 47 3.18 6.63 -3.99
N MET A 48 3.05 7.80 -3.41
CA MET A 48 4.16 8.46 -2.69
C MET A 48 4.74 7.58 -1.59
N THR A 49 3.88 6.83 -0.89
CA THR A 49 4.29 5.92 0.18
C THR A 49 5.16 4.78 -0.35
N ILE A 50 4.70 4.07 -1.38
CA ILE A 50 5.43 2.92 -1.93
C ILE A 50 6.68 3.35 -2.72
N MET A 51 6.62 4.49 -3.42
CA MET A 51 7.75 5.06 -4.15
C MET A 51 8.90 5.48 -3.21
N SER A 52 8.59 5.92 -1.99
CA SER A 52 9.61 6.16 -0.96
C SER A 52 10.37 4.88 -0.61
N ALA A 53 9.69 3.75 -0.49
CA ALA A 53 10.33 2.45 -0.29
C ALA A 53 11.07 1.97 -1.54
N ALA A 54 10.50 2.19 -2.74
CA ALA A 54 11.13 1.81 -4.00
C ALA A 54 12.49 2.48 -4.20
N LYS A 55 12.64 3.75 -3.83
CA LYS A 55 13.93 4.47 -3.84
C LYS A 55 14.98 3.80 -2.95
N GLU A 56 14.58 3.32 -1.78
CA GLU A 56 15.50 2.61 -0.88
C GLU A 56 15.87 1.22 -1.42
N VAL A 57 14.89 0.52 -2.01
CA VAL A 57 15.14 -0.78 -2.67
C VAL A 57 16.09 -0.64 -3.84
N THR A 58 15.91 0.38 -4.69
CA THR A 58 16.79 0.65 -5.85
C THR A 58 18.22 0.99 -5.43
N ALA A 59 18.41 1.60 -4.25
CA ALA A 59 19.73 1.93 -3.73
C ALA A 59 20.50 0.70 -3.19
N LEU A 60 19.85 -0.46 -3.05
CA LEU A 60 20.50 -1.67 -2.55
C LEU A 60 21.38 -2.31 -3.65
N ASN A 61 22.56 -2.77 -3.25
CA ASN A 61 23.45 -3.53 -4.12
C ASN A 61 23.51 -4.98 -3.65
N LYS A 62 22.97 -5.91 -4.43
CA LYS A 62 22.89 -7.35 -4.12
C LYS A 62 22.37 -7.62 -2.68
N PRO A 63 21.16 -7.19 -2.35
CA PRO A 63 20.65 -7.31 -1.00
C PRO A 63 20.42 -8.77 -0.59
N ALA A 64 20.58 -9.07 0.71
CA ALA A 64 19.93 -10.24 1.30
C ALA A 64 18.43 -9.93 1.51
N MET A 65 17.62 -10.98 1.70
CA MET A 65 16.18 -10.85 1.96
C MET A 65 15.88 -9.89 3.13
N LYS A 66 16.70 -9.94 4.18
CA LYS A 66 16.58 -9.05 5.33
C LYS A 66 16.79 -7.57 4.99
N ASP A 67 17.72 -7.26 4.10
CA ASP A 67 18.01 -5.89 3.68
C ASP A 67 16.87 -5.34 2.82
N LEU A 68 16.38 -6.16 1.87
CA LEU A 68 15.22 -5.84 1.05
C LEU A 68 13.97 -5.62 1.92
N ALA A 69 13.68 -6.52 2.83
CA ALA A 69 12.55 -6.43 3.76
C ALA A 69 12.63 -5.15 4.62
N LYS A 70 13.83 -4.78 5.07
CA LYS A 70 14.06 -3.55 5.82
C LYS A 70 13.82 -2.30 4.96
N ALA A 71 14.32 -2.26 3.72
CA ALA A 71 14.12 -1.14 2.81
C ALA A 71 12.63 -0.94 2.50
N MET A 72 11.91 -2.02 2.16
CA MET A 72 10.46 -1.98 1.91
C MET A 72 9.69 -1.44 3.12
N SER A 73 9.93 -2.01 4.31
CA SER A 73 9.21 -1.64 5.53
C SER A 73 9.54 -0.22 6.01
N SER A 74 10.83 0.09 6.14
CA SER A 74 11.27 1.39 6.68
C SER A 74 11.02 2.53 5.69
N GLY A 75 11.25 2.29 4.41
CA GLY A 75 11.01 3.27 3.35
C GLY A 75 9.54 3.65 3.23
N SER A 76 8.64 2.66 3.23
CA SER A 76 7.20 2.93 3.19
C SER A 76 6.71 3.65 4.46
N LEU A 77 7.24 3.30 5.63
CA LEU A 77 6.85 3.97 6.89
C LEU A 77 7.28 5.44 6.92
N ARG A 78 8.53 5.75 6.48
CA ARG A 78 9.01 7.14 6.39
C ARG A 78 8.26 7.95 5.34
N GLY A 79 7.87 7.31 4.25
CA GLY A 79 7.14 7.93 3.16
C GLY A 79 5.63 7.94 3.32
N ALA A 80 5.08 7.38 4.41
CA ALA A 80 3.64 7.24 4.58
C ALA A 80 2.92 8.59 4.53
N ARG A 81 1.87 8.66 3.70
CA ARG A 81 1.02 9.83 3.51
C ARG A 81 -0.44 9.44 3.62
N GLY A 82 -1.23 10.29 4.27
CA GLY A 82 -2.66 10.06 4.47
C GLY A 82 -2.99 8.74 5.18
N ASN A 83 -4.26 8.45 5.36
CA ASN A 83 -4.70 7.19 5.97
C ASN A 83 -4.36 5.98 5.09
N SER A 84 -4.55 6.10 3.77
CA SER A 84 -4.29 5.04 2.79
C SER A 84 -2.81 4.65 2.74
N GLY A 85 -1.90 5.63 2.73
CA GLY A 85 -0.46 5.36 2.78
C GLY A 85 0.00 4.75 4.10
N VAL A 86 -0.56 5.21 5.23
CA VAL A 86 -0.26 4.59 6.53
C VAL A 86 -0.70 3.13 6.55
N ILE A 87 -1.91 2.80 6.08
CA ILE A 87 -2.40 1.41 6.04
C ILE A 87 -1.52 0.57 5.10
N LEU A 88 -1.19 1.07 3.90
CA LEU A 88 -0.28 0.39 2.98
C LEU A 88 1.08 0.12 3.63
N SER A 89 1.65 1.09 4.35
CA SER A 89 2.91 0.90 5.08
C SER A 89 2.83 -0.19 6.14
N GLN A 90 1.68 -0.35 6.82
CA GLN A 90 1.48 -1.42 7.80
C GLN A 90 1.28 -2.79 7.14
N LEU A 91 0.61 -2.86 5.98
CA LEU A 91 0.55 -4.08 5.16
C LEU A 91 1.97 -4.52 4.75
N LEU A 92 2.77 -3.62 4.20
CA LEU A 92 4.17 -3.90 3.84
C LEU A 92 5.02 -4.30 5.05
N ARG A 93 4.84 -3.65 6.19
CA ARG A 93 5.53 -4.00 7.44
C ARG A 93 5.19 -5.41 7.91
N GLY A 94 3.92 -5.79 7.86
CA GLY A 94 3.48 -7.15 8.22
C GLY A 94 4.06 -8.19 7.28
N PHE A 95 3.95 -7.95 5.97
CA PHE A 95 4.49 -8.80 4.92
C PHE A 95 6.00 -9.03 5.09
N THR A 96 6.77 -7.96 5.15
CA THR A 96 8.24 -8.03 5.26
C THR A 96 8.70 -8.68 6.56
N LYS A 97 7.96 -8.53 7.65
CA LYS A 97 8.26 -9.19 8.92
C LYS A 97 8.13 -10.72 8.85
N ALA A 98 7.27 -11.24 7.98
CA ALA A 98 7.15 -12.68 7.76
C ALA A 98 8.32 -13.24 6.96
N ILE A 99 8.75 -12.53 5.91
CA ILE A 99 9.71 -13.06 4.93
C ILE A 99 11.18 -12.76 5.22
N LYS A 100 11.51 -11.85 6.13
CA LYS A 100 12.88 -11.30 6.33
C LYS A 100 13.95 -12.34 6.67
N GLU A 101 13.58 -13.50 7.23
CA GLU A 101 14.52 -14.57 7.57
C GLU A 101 14.49 -15.72 6.54
N GLU A 102 13.60 -15.64 5.54
CA GLU A 102 13.51 -16.65 4.48
C GLU A 102 14.65 -16.45 3.47
N LYS A 103 15.15 -17.56 2.93
CA LYS A 103 16.10 -17.52 1.81
C LYS A 103 15.40 -17.32 0.48
N GLU A 104 14.29 -18.01 0.32
CA GLU A 104 13.38 -17.97 -0.81
C GLU A 104 11.96 -18.05 -0.28
N ILE A 105 11.02 -17.49 -1.00
CA ILE A 105 9.60 -17.45 -0.62
C ILE A 105 8.87 -18.48 -1.47
N ASP A 106 8.38 -19.52 -0.83
CA ASP A 106 7.43 -20.47 -1.42
C ASP A 106 5.97 -20.05 -1.17
N VAL A 107 5.04 -20.88 -1.60
CA VAL A 107 3.61 -20.63 -1.42
C VAL A 107 3.23 -20.50 0.06
N LEU A 108 3.78 -21.35 0.94
CA LEU A 108 3.49 -21.32 2.39
C LEU A 108 4.00 -20.02 3.04
N ALA A 109 5.23 -19.64 2.72
CA ALA A 109 5.81 -18.38 3.20
C ALA A 109 5.05 -17.17 2.70
N LEU A 110 4.59 -17.18 1.42
CA LEU A 110 3.80 -16.11 0.83
C LEU A 110 2.42 -16.00 1.48
N ALA A 111 1.74 -17.12 1.73
CA ALA A 111 0.46 -17.14 2.45
C ALA A 111 0.61 -16.61 3.89
N ALA A 112 1.64 -17.04 4.61
CA ALA A 112 1.95 -16.53 5.95
C ALA A 112 2.25 -15.03 5.94
N ALA A 113 2.91 -14.53 4.90
CA ALA A 113 3.19 -13.10 4.72
C ALA A 113 1.92 -12.30 4.48
N CYS A 114 0.97 -12.79 3.67
CA CYS A 114 -0.34 -12.18 3.46
C CYS A 114 -1.16 -12.12 4.76
N GLN A 115 -1.19 -13.20 5.54
CA GLN A 115 -1.85 -13.25 6.85
C GLN A 115 -1.26 -12.18 7.80
N ARG A 116 0.06 -12.13 7.89
CA ARG A 116 0.74 -11.19 8.77
C ARG A 116 0.58 -9.73 8.32
N ALA A 117 0.52 -9.49 7.02
CA ALA A 117 0.22 -8.17 6.46
C ALA A 117 -1.16 -7.69 6.93
N ARG A 118 -2.21 -8.50 6.72
CA ARG A 118 -3.56 -8.23 7.20
C ARG A 118 -3.59 -7.92 8.69
N ASP A 119 -3.05 -8.83 9.52
CA ASP A 119 -3.10 -8.71 10.97
C ASP A 119 -2.39 -7.44 11.47
N THR A 120 -1.28 -7.07 10.83
CA THR A 120 -0.55 -5.85 11.18
C THR A 120 -1.33 -4.60 10.84
N ALA A 121 -1.99 -4.57 9.67
CA ALA A 121 -2.79 -3.43 9.24
C ALA A 121 -4.05 -3.28 10.11
N TYR A 122 -4.80 -4.37 10.40
CA TYR A 122 -5.96 -4.31 11.29
C TYR A 122 -5.61 -3.82 12.69
N LYS A 123 -4.47 -4.24 13.25
CA LYS A 123 -4.00 -3.77 14.56
C LYS A 123 -3.62 -2.28 14.59
N ALA A 124 -3.25 -1.73 13.45
CA ALA A 124 -2.86 -0.32 13.35
C ALA A 124 -4.06 0.64 13.26
N VAL A 125 -5.25 0.13 12.89
CA VAL A 125 -6.45 0.93 12.74
C VAL A 125 -7.34 0.77 13.97
N MET A 126 -7.62 1.86 14.67
CA MET A 126 -8.41 1.82 15.91
C MET A 126 -9.86 1.35 15.70
N LYS A 127 -10.46 1.69 14.55
CA LYS A 127 -11.83 1.31 14.19
C LYS A 127 -11.85 0.81 12.75
N PRO A 128 -11.45 -0.45 12.51
CA PRO A 128 -11.51 -1.03 11.17
C PRO A 128 -12.93 -0.96 10.62
N LYS A 129 -13.03 -0.62 9.33
CA LYS A 129 -14.30 -0.64 8.60
C LYS A 129 -14.22 -1.62 7.45
N GLU A 130 -15.29 -2.43 7.32
CA GLU A 130 -15.44 -3.32 6.19
C GLU A 130 -15.82 -2.53 4.93
N GLY A 131 -15.55 -3.11 3.76
CA GLY A 131 -15.70 -2.42 2.47
C GLY A 131 -14.54 -1.49 2.13
N THR A 132 -13.36 -1.70 2.75
CA THR A 132 -12.15 -0.88 2.55
C THR A 132 -10.94 -1.73 2.15
N ILE A 133 -9.78 -1.09 1.95
CA ILE A 133 -8.49 -1.77 1.73
C ILE A 133 -8.23 -2.91 2.71
N LEU A 134 -8.72 -2.80 3.96
CA LEU A 134 -8.57 -3.85 4.96
C LEU A 134 -9.36 -5.10 4.59
N THR A 135 -10.56 -4.94 4.05
CA THR A 135 -11.40 -6.05 3.58
C THR A 135 -10.75 -6.76 2.40
N VAL A 136 -10.20 -6.01 1.44
CA VAL A 136 -9.46 -6.59 0.31
C VAL A 136 -8.22 -7.33 0.81
N ALA A 137 -7.45 -6.75 1.74
CA ALA A 137 -6.30 -7.42 2.35
C ALA A 137 -6.70 -8.70 3.12
N SER A 138 -7.88 -8.71 3.75
CA SER A 138 -8.42 -9.91 4.40
C SER A 138 -8.80 -10.99 3.39
N GLY A 139 -9.44 -10.63 2.28
CA GLY A 139 -9.75 -11.54 1.18
C GLY A 139 -8.48 -12.17 0.60
N ILE A 140 -7.44 -11.37 0.33
CA ILE A 140 -6.13 -11.84 -0.10
C ILE A 140 -5.56 -12.88 0.88
N ALA A 141 -5.56 -12.57 2.17
CA ALA A 141 -5.01 -13.43 3.18
C ALA A 141 -5.79 -14.76 3.32
N THR A 142 -7.12 -14.70 3.25
CA THR A 142 -7.98 -15.89 3.28
C THR A 142 -7.73 -16.80 2.08
N LYS A 143 -7.77 -16.22 0.86
CA LYS A 143 -7.54 -17.02 -0.36
C LYS A 143 -6.13 -17.58 -0.44
N ALA A 144 -5.14 -16.80 0.01
CA ALA A 144 -3.76 -17.28 0.09
C ALA A 144 -3.61 -18.50 1.01
N ALA A 145 -4.30 -18.51 2.16
CA ALA A 145 -4.28 -19.65 3.06
C ALA A 145 -4.93 -20.90 2.43
N GLU A 146 -6.08 -20.74 1.77
CA GLU A 146 -6.76 -21.82 1.04
C GLU A 146 -5.87 -22.40 -0.05
N MET A 147 -5.34 -21.54 -0.93
CA MET A 147 -4.49 -21.96 -2.04
C MET A 147 -3.20 -22.65 -1.59
N ALA A 148 -2.66 -22.28 -0.42
CA ALA A 148 -1.47 -22.91 0.13
C ALA A 148 -1.67 -24.38 0.54
N GLU A 149 -2.93 -24.81 0.72
CA GLU A 149 -3.29 -26.22 0.95
C GLU A 149 -3.50 -26.97 -0.38
N GLU A 150 -3.75 -26.26 -1.48
CA GLU A 150 -4.12 -26.82 -2.78
C GLU A 150 -2.93 -26.97 -3.75
N THR A 151 -1.95 -26.05 -3.70
CA THR A 151 -0.85 -26.01 -4.66
C THR A 151 0.47 -25.53 -4.06
N ASP A 152 1.59 -26.00 -4.62
CA ASP A 152 2.94 -25.48 -4.36
C ASP A 152 3.49 -24.67 -5.55
N ASP A 153 2.64 -24.39 -6.57
CA ASP A 153 2.99 -23.64 -7.77
C ASP A 153 2.53 -22.19 -7.68
N LEU A 154 3.49 -21.26 -7.66
CA LEU A 154 3.24 -19.82 -7.61
C LEU A 154 2.52 -19.29 -8.86
N GLU A 155 2.68 -19.93 -10.02
CA GLU A 155 1.97 -19.54 -11.25
C GLU A 155 0.47 -19.86 -11.18
N VAL A 156 0.07 -20.79 -10.32
CA VAL A 156 -1.34 -21.09 -10.01
C VAL A 156 -1.83 -20.29 -8.83
N PHE A 157 -1.01 -20.18 -7.79
CA PHE A 157 -1.34 -19.50 -6.54
C PHE A 157 -1.62 -17.99 -6.73
N ILE A 158 -0.68 -17.25 -7.36
CA ILE A 158 -0.76 -15.78 -7.43
C ILE A 158 -1.99 -15.31 -8.21
N PRO A 159 -2.29 -15.82 -9.42
CA PRO A 159 -3.49 -15.38 -10.15
C PRO A 159 -4.79 -15.71 -9.42
N ALA A 160 -4.90 -16.87 -8.76
CA ALA A 160 -6.10 -17.21 -7.98
C ALA A 160 -6.34 -16.23 -6.81
N VAL A 161 -5.27 -15.79 -6.15
CA VAL A 161 -5.34 -14.77 -5.09
C VAL A 161 -5.73 -13.40 -5.66
N ILE A 162 -5.19 -13.01 -6.82
CA ILE A 162 -5.53 -11.74 -7.50
C ILE A 162 -7.00 -11.74 -7.93
N GLU A 163 -7.49 -12.81 -8.52
CA GLU A 163 -8.89 -12.95 -8.95
C GLU A 163 -9.84 -12.79 -7.77
N HIS A 164 -9.58 -13.52 -6.69
CA HIS A 164 -10.38 -13.40 -5.47
C HIS A 164 -10.32 -11.99 -4.86
N ALA A 165 -9.15 -11.35 -4.87
CA ALA A 165 -9.01 -9.97 -4.39
C ALA A 165 -9.83 -8.98 -5.22
N GLN A 166 -9.91 -9.20 -6.55
CA GLN A 166 -10.77 -8.42 -7.44
C GLN A 166 -12.26 -8.63 -7.11
N ASP A 167 -12.68 -9.86 -6.83
CA ASP A 167 -14.06 -10.17 -6.46
C ASP A 167 -14.44 -9.50 -5.14
N VAL A 168 -13.56 -9.55 -4.14
CA VAL A 168 -13.77 -8.86 -2.85
C VAL A 168 -13.82 -7.35 -3.04
N LEU A 169 -12.94 -6.78 -3.89
CA LEU A 169 -12.97 -5.36 -4.22
C LEU A 169 -14.32 -4.95 -4.86
N ASN A 170 -14.81 -5.75 -5.80
CA ASN A 170 -16.09 -5.50 -6.47
C ASN A 170 -17.29 -5.55 -5.50
N GLN A 171 -17.15 -6.23 -4.35
CA GLN A 171 -18.18 -6.32 -3.31
C GLN A 171 -18.11 -5.17 -2.30
N THR A 172 -17.06 -4.34 -2.30
CA THR A 172 -16.91 -3.23 -1.33
C THR A 172 -18.09 -2.25 -1.33
N PRO A 173 -18.78 -1.95 -2.46
CA PRO A 173 -19.96 -1.10 -2.46
C PRO A 173 -21.14 -1.69 -1.67
N GLU A 174 -21.25 -3.02 -1.58
CA GLU A 174 -22.31 -3.67 -0.80
C GLU A 174 -22.05 -3.64 0.71
N MET A 175 -20.79 -3.39 1.10
CA MET A 175 -20.38 -3.32 2.51
C MET A 175 -20.35 -1.88 3.03
N LEU A 176 -20.16 -0.89 2.16
CA LEU A 176 -20.02 0.51 2.53
C LEU A 176 -20.98 1.39 1.70
N PRO A 177 -22.10 1.86 2.28
CA PRO A 177 -23.17 2.54 1.54
C PRO A 177 -22.71 3.74 0.69
N VAL A 178 -21.74 4.52 1.17
CA VAL A 178 -21.20 5.68 0.43
C VAL A 178 -20.55 5.29 -0.90
N LEU A 179 -19.92 4.10 -0.98
CA LEU A 179 -19.34 3.59 -2.24
C LEU A 179 -20.46 3.19 -3.20
N LYS A 180 -21.54 2.58 -2.69
CA LYS A 180 -22.70 2.21 -3.48
C LYS A 180 -23.43 3.44 -4.05
N GLU A 181 -23.61 4.47 -3.25
CA GLU A 181 -24.22 5.74 -3.66
C GLU A 181 -23.40 6.43 -4.74
N ALA A 182 -22.07 6.37 -4.63
CA ALA A 182 -21.15 6.94 -5.63
C ALA A 182 -20.94 6.04 -6.86
N GLY A 183 -21.36 4.78 -6.80
CA GLY A 183 -21.18 3.81 -7.89
C GLY A 183 -19.72 3.42 -8.12
N VAL A 184 -18.89 3.44 -7.07
CA VAL A 184 -17.45 3.14 -7.12
C VAL A 184 -17.05 2.04 -6.15
N VAL A 185 -15.91 1.41 -6.39
CA VAL A 185 -15.24 0.50 -5.44
C VAL A 185 -14.33 1.28 -4.48
N ASP A 186 -13.84 0.62 -3.41
CA ASP A 186 -12.90 1.25 -2.49
C ASP A 186 -11.58 1.62 -3.18
N SER A 187 -11.23 2.89 -3.13
CA SER A 187 -10.01 3.43 -3.77
C SER A 187 -8.72 2.82 -3.18
N GLY A 188 -8.67 2.62 -1.87
CA GLY A 188 -7.53 1.99 -1.21
C GLY A 188 -7.37 0.52 -1.59
N GLY A 189 -8.48 -0.22 -1.67
CA GLY A 189 -8.52 -1.61 -2.16
C GLY A 189 -8.08 -1.72 -3.62
N GLN A 190 -8.54 -0.81 -4.48
CA GLN A 190 -8.09 -0.72 -5.87
C GLN A 190 -6.58 -0.48 -5.93
N GLY A 191 -6.05 0.47 -5.13
CA GLY A 191 -4.62 0.74 -5.07
C GLY A 191 -3.80 -0.46 -4.63
N LEU A 192 -4.25 -1.21 -3.61
CA LEU A 192 -3.58 -2.44 -3.17
C LEU A 192 -3.56 -3.49 -4.29
N LEU A 193 -4.68 -3.67 -4.98
CA LEU A 193 -4.79 -4.62 -6.09
C LEU A 193 -3.85 -4.25 -7.25
N GLU A 194 -3.71 -2.96 -7.57
CA GLU A 194 -2.78 -2.50 -8.61
C GLU A 194 -1.32 -2.75 -8.24
N VAL A 195 -0.93 -2.60 -6.97
CA VAL A 195 0.41 -2.99 -6.50
C VAL A 195 0.67 -4.48 -6.75
N ILE A 196 -0.30 -5.34 -6.41
CA ILE A 196 -0.14 -6.80 -6.56
C ILE A 196 -0.14 -7.22 -8.04
N LYS A 197 -0.98 -6.60 -8.89
CA LYS A 197 -0.99 -6.84 -10.34
C LYS A 197 0.35 -6.49 -10.97
N GLY A 198 0.91 -5.30 -10.64
CA GLY A 198 2.24 -4.92 -11.13
C GLY A 198 3.34 -5.87 -10.66
N ALA A 199 3.28 -6.32 -9.41
CA ALA A 199 4.21 -7.33 -8.89
C ALA A 199 4.10 -8.66 -9.66
N TYR A 200 2.90 -9.10 -9.99
CA TYR A 200 2.68 -10.32 -10.77
C TYR A 200 3.18 -10.20 -12.21
N ASP A 201 3.02 -9.04 -12.84
CA ASP A 201 3.58 -8.79 -14.18
C ASP A 201 5.09 -8.97 -14.21
N ALA A 202 5.80 -8.49 -13.19
CA ALA A 202 7.24 -8.71 -13.03
C ALA A 202 7.59 -10.18 -12.75
N PHE A 203 6.78 -10.88 -11.97
CA PHE A 203 6.95 -12.32 -11.73
C PHE A 203 6.88 -13.13 -13.03
N LEU A 204 5.99 -12.74 -13.96
CA LEU A 204 5.87 -13.31 -15.30
C LEU A 204 7.00 -12.88 -16.25
N GLY A 205 7.95 -12.05 -15.81
CA GLY A 205 9.07 -11.59 -16.63
C GLY A 205 8.72 -10.49 -17.64
N LYS A 206 7.60 -9.78 -17.46
CA LYS A 206 7.28 -8.62 -18.29
C LYS A 206 8.31 -7.50 -18.03
N GLU A 207 8.70 -6.79 -19.09
CA GLU A 207 9.59 -5.65 -18.96
C GLU A 207 8.97 -4.53 -18.13
N ILE A 208 9.79 -3.96 -17.23
CA ILE A 208 9.39 -2.87 -16.33
C ILE A 208 10.21 -1.65 -16.72
N ASP A 209 9.54 -0.54 -16.93
CA ASP A 209 10.20 0.75 -17.14
C ASP A 209 10.55 1.38 -15.77
N TYR A 210 11.82 1.31 -15.38
CA TYR A 210 12.31 1.87 -14.11
C TYR A 210 12.54 3.39 -14.14
N SER A 211 12.34 4.08 -15.26
CA SER A 211 12.61 5.52 -15.41
C SER A 211 11.84 6.40 -14.42
N VAL A 212 10.67 5.94 -13.95
CA VAL A 212 9.83 6.65 -12.98
C VAL A 212 10.41 6.61 -11.55
N ILE A 213 11.31 5.67 -11.26
CA ILE A 213 11.89 5.46 -9.92
C ILE A 213 13.20 6.22 -9.74
N GLU A 214 13.84 6.66 -10.82
CA GLU A 214 15.07 7.43 -10.73
C GLU A 214 14.83 8.76 -9.98
N PRO A 215 15.75 9.17 -9.09
CA PRO A 215 15.63 10.45 -8.42
C PRO A 215 15.67 11.56 -9.48
N SER A 216 14.54 12.22 -9.70
CA SER A 216 14.53 13.47 -10.45
C SER A 216 15.45 14.45 -9.71
N THR A 217 16.66 14.63 -10.20
CA THR A 217 17.54 15.71 -9.80
C THR A 217 16.85 17.02 -10.21
N GLY A 218 16.15 17.65 -9.27
CA GLY A 218 15.56 18.96 -9.45
C GLY A 218 14.04 19.01 -9.35
N VAL A 219 13.47 18.66 -8.20
CA VAL A 219 12.19 19.23 -7.83
C VAL A 219 12.44 20.66 -7.39
N THR A 220 12.34 21.61 -8.32
CA THR A 220 12.02 22.99 -7.94
C THR A 220 10.66 22.96 -7.25
N VAL A 221 10.67 23.07 -5.94
CA VAL A 221 9.46 23.33 -5.16
C VAL A 221 8.94 24.68 -5.68
N ASN A 222 7.93 24.65 -6.54
CA ASN A 222 7.16 25.85 -6.85
C ASN A 222 6.56 26.30 -5.51
N LYS A 223 7.09 27.38 -4.96
CA LYS A 223 6.45 28.08 -3.85
C LYS A 223 5.06 28.45 -4.34
N VAL A 224 4.04 27.90 -3.68
CA VAL A 224 2.66 28.35 -3.84
C VAL A 224 2.70 29.86 -3.59
N ASN A 225 2.39 30.64 -4.61
CA ASN A 225 2.35 32.09 -4.48
C ASN A 225 1.25 32.44 -3.47
N ALA A 226 1.53 33.42 -2.62
CA ALA A 226 0.60 33.89 -1.58
C ALA A 226 -0.76 34.39 -2.16
N GLU A 227 -0.86 34.55 -3.48
CA GLU A 227 -2.07 34.96 -4.19
C GLU A 227 -3.09 33.81 -4.36
N ASP A 228 -2.64 32.53 -4.37
CA ASP A 228 -3.54 31.39 -4.52
C ASP A 228 -4.27 31.01 -3.21
N THR A 229 -3.94 31.64 -2.09
CA THR A 229 -4.54 31.34 -0.78
C THR A 229 -5.59 32.39 -0.34
N ALA A 230 -5.90 33.38 -1.19
CA ALA A 230 -6.76 34.51 -0.83
C ALA A 230 -8.24 34.15 -0.57
N ASP A 231 -8.70 32.97 -0.96
CA ASP A 231 -10.10 32.53 -0.81
C ASP A 231 -10.31 31.42 0.27
N ILE A 232 -9.27 31.03 1.03
CA ILE A 232 -9.41 30.02 2.07
C ILE A 232 -9.99 30.67 3.32
N LYS A 233 -11.29 30.49 3.57
CA LYS A 233 -11.97 31.05 4.75
C LYS A 233 -11.68 30.28 6.04
N PHE A 234 -11.32 29.00 5.98
CA PHE A 234 -10.98 28.17 7.14
C PHE A 234 -9.93 27.14 6.72
N GLY A 235 -8.71 27.28 7.16
CA GLY A 235 -7.62 26.39 6.73
C GLY A 235 -6.57 26.17 7.81
N TYR A 236 -6.90 25.45 8.89
CA TYR A 236 -5.91 25.04 9.85
C TYR A 236 -5.93 23.54 10.06
N CYS A 237 -4.86 22.86 9.67
CA CYS A 237 -4.49 21.56 10.20
C CYS A 237 -3.29 21.80 11.12
N THR A 238 -3.48 21.69 12.43
CA THR A 238 -2.40 21.92 13.39
C THR A 238 -2.03 20.61 14.06
N GLU A 239 -0.80 20.16 13.84
CA GLU A 239 -0.19 19.04 14.56
C GLU A 239 0.76 19.57 15.63
N PHE A 240 0.63 19.06 16.86
CA PHE A 240 1.56 19.37 17.95
C PHE A 240 2.33 18.13 18.34
N ILE A 241 3.64 18.23 18.41
CA ILE A 241 4.50 17.24 19.05
C ILE A 241 4.96 17.82 20.37
N ILE A 242 4.47 17.25 21.50
CA ILE A 242 4.91 17.64 22.82
C ILE A 242 5.98 16.64 23.27
N LEU A 243 7.21 17.12 23.41
CA LEU A 243 8.32 16.36 23.97
C LEU A 243 8.34 16.58 25.49
N THR A 244 8.03 15.56 26.26
CA THR A 244 8.18 15.58 27.71
C THR A 244 9.36 14.72 28.14
N ALA A 245 9.98 15.04 29.28
CA ALA A 245 11.17 14.32 29.75
C ALA A 245 10.92 12.84 30.11
N VAL A 246 9.65 12.36 30.09
CA VAL A 246 9.25 11.04 30.58
C VAL A 246 8.41 10.23 29.57
N SER A 247 7.77 10.86 28.57
CA SER A 247 6.99 10.14 27.55
C SER A 247 6.70 11.00 26.33
N TYR A 248 6.59 10.35 25.17
CA TYR A 248 6.08 10.98 23.95
C TYR A 248 4.55 10.82 23.93
N THR A 249 3.83 11.94 23.97
CA THR A 249 2.37 11.93 23.86
C THR A 249 1.99 12.53 22.51
N HIS A 250 1.30 11.77 21.69
CA HIS A 250 0.72 12.27 20.45
C HIS A 250 -0.69 12.80 20.76
N LEU A 251 -0.86 14.10 20.68
CA LEU A 251 -2.18 14.72 20.76
C LEU A 251 -2.60 15.12 19.34
N ARG A 252 -3.57 14.43 18.76
CA ARG A 252 -4.31 14.90 17.59
C ARG A 252 -5.47 15.74 18.06
N ALA A 253 -5.44 17.04 17.81
CA ALA A 253 -6.60 17.89 17.93
C ALA A 253 -7.43 17.73 16.63
N HIS A 254 -8.52 16.96 16.67
CA HIS A 254 -9.58 17.04 15.69
C HIS A 254 -10.53 18.15 16.13
N GLU A 255 -10.34 19.35 15.65
CA GLU A 255 -11.41 20.33 15.63
C GLU A 255 -12.18 20.17 14.33
N THR A 256 -13.26 19.44 14.37
CA THR A 256 -14.32 19.58 13.38
C THR A 256 -15.03 20.90 13.67
N ALA A 257 -14.80 21.91 12.84
CA ALA A 257 -15.60 23.12 12.80
C ALA A 257 -17.00 22.83 12.23
N ALA A 258 -17.74 21.95 12.90
CA ALA A 258 -19.12 21.58 12.52
C ALA A 258 -20.15 22.03 13.54
N ASN A 259 -19.79 22.88 14.50
CA ASN A 259 -20.76 23.47 15.44
C ASN A 259 -20.31 24.88 15.85
N LEU A 260 -20.54 25.83 14.96
CA LEU A 260 -20.85 27.22 15.29
C LEU A 260 -21.84 27.79 14.24
#